data_306ee818e7af5f2a5218de7a0bd45a24
#
_entry.id   306ee818e7af5f2a5218de7a0bd45a24
#
_cell.length_a   1.000
_cell.length_b   1.000
_cell.length_c   1.000
_cell.angle_alpha   90.00
_cell.angle_beta   90.00
_cell.angle_gamma   90.00
#
_symmetry.space_group_name_H-M   'P 1'
#
loop_
_entity.id
_entity.type
_entity.pdbx_description
1 polymer ?
#
loop_
_entity_poly.entity_id
_entity_poly.type
_entity_poly.pdbx_seq_one_letter_code
_entity_poly.pdbx_strand_id
1 'polypeptide(L)'
;VFPDRTPHPSLLEAKRAQQPFTLTAEICDWSISLTVTSEHLFRATDNERLNWRLGSLSDAHLEGSQVLQLPPEGSQTIVIDADSNLLAGGDQEILLDVWITTEQATHALSAGHEIARSQHVLALADTTRERETRPAEISHQGEQLLVAADEVSWHMDAATGFITDWVIDGRALLDAPVADCFVRAPLDNDICSSEVDNPSPEAWLAKWQVAGLFDLEHRCTGVEVKGATVTSQHEYLNDAGVAIRSVWSHTFDAEGGVDIAIEVSVDPEMPPLPRVGMRLLLSDKPEAVSWLGRGPHENYHDRKLSADLGAWSCDRQAMQTPYIFPSDNGLRCNVRQAVIGSVCIERIDDDFAFAVSDFGVESLMRAQHTFECMEQSALHVHVDGYHMGVGGDDSWTPSVRPEYLLNAETYRWGCRLSVAHDDRT
;
A
#
# COMPACT_ATOMS: atom_id res chain seq x y z
N VAL A 1 -18.00 11.74 6.70
CA VAL A 1 -17.23 12.74 7.47
C VAL A 1 -17.11 12.30 8.91
N PHE A 2 -16.03 12.65 9.56
CA PHE A 2 -15.83 12.47 10.99
C PHE A 2 -16.74 13.41 11.83
N PRO A 3 -16.91 13.17 13.15
CA PRO A 3 -17.73 14.02 14.02
C PRO A 3 -17.30 15.48 14.07
N ASP A 4 -16.01 15.75 13.89
CA ASP A 4 -15.44 17.11 13.78
C ASP A 4 -15.63 17.74 12.40
N ARG A 5 -16.30 17.03 11.46
CA ARG A 5 -16.57 17.40 10.07
C ARG A 5 -15.36 17.33 9.13
N THR A 6 -14.23 16.77 9.55
CA THR A 6 -13.15 16.46 8.62
C THR A 6 -13.58 15.37 7.64
N PRO A 7 -13.10 15.39 6.39
CA PRO A 7 -13.48 14.39 5.40
C PRO A 7 -12.87 13.02 5.72
N HIS A 8 -13.67 11.96 5.59
CA HIS A 8 -13.15 10.59 5.46
C HIS A 8 -12.37 10.45 4.14
N PRO A 9 -11.41 9.51 4.04
CA PRO A 9 -10.77 9.18 2.76
C PRO A 9 -11.79 8.85 1.64
N SER A 10 -12.89 8.18 1.97
CA SER A 10 -13.99 7.90 1.03
C SER A 10 -14.69 9.15 0.47
N LEU A 11 -14.68 10.27 1.21
CA LEU A 11 -15.23 11.53 0.69
C LEU A 11 -14.30 12.17 -0.36
N LEU A 12 -12.99 12.00 -0.20
CA LEU A 12 -12.01 12.43 -1.21
C LEU A 12 -12.18 11.61 -2.50
N GLU A 13 -12.43 10.31 -2.36
CA GLU A 13 -12.73 9.41 -3.48
C GLU A 13 -14.02 9.83 -4.19
N ALA A 14 -15.10 10.10 -3.43
CA ALA A 14 -16.35 10.59 -3.98
C ALA A 14 -16.18 11.93 -4.72
N LYS A 15 -15.39 12.87 -4.17
CA LYS A 15 -15.05 14.13 -4.84
C LYS A 15 -14.38 13.89 -6.20
N ARG A 16 -13.40 12.98 -6.25
CA ARG A 16 -12.69 12.63 -7.48
C ARG A 16 -13.62 11.92 -8.49
N ALA A 17 -14.44 10.97 -8.06
CA ALA A 17 -15.36 10.24 -8.90
C ALA A 17 -16.50 11.10 -9.47
N GLN A 18 -16.89 12.17 -8.76
CA GLN A 18 -17.99 13.07 -9.13
C GLN A 18 -17.52 14.43 -9.65
N GLN A 19 -16.25 14.56 -9.99
CA GLN A 19 -15.73 15.82 -10.54
C GLN A 19 -16.40 16.16 -11.88
N PRO A 20 -16.66 17.49 -12.13
CA PRO A 20 -17.42 17.91 -13.32
C PRO A 20 -16.57 18.05 -14.58
N PHE A 21 -15.42 17.40 -14.65
CA PHE A 21 -14.52 17.40 -15.78
C PHE A 21 -13.93 16.01 -16.01
N THR A 22 -13.90 15.56 -17.24
CA THR A 22 -13.11 14.42 -17.69
C THR A 22 -11.78 14.92 -18.23
N LEU A 23 -10.68 14.37 -17.75
CA LEU A 23 -9.30 14.72 -18.11
C LEU A 23 -8.62 13.47 -18.67
N THR A 24 -8.22 13.51 -19.96
CA THR A 24 -7.53 12.40 -20.61
C THR A 24 -6.25 12.89 -21.26
N ALA A 25 -5.21 12.06 -21.23
CA ALA A 25 -3.92 12.37 -21.84
C ALA A 25 -3.45 11.21 -22.72
N GLU A 26 -2.94 11.53 -23.89
CA GLU A 26 -2.37 10.58 -24.84
C GLU A 26 -1.01 11.09 -25.31
N ILE A 27 -0.03 10.20 -25.44
CA ILE A 27 1.27 10.51 -26.02
C ILE A 27 1.14 10.41 -27.54
N CYS A 28 1.48 11.48 -28.23
CA CYS A 28 1.51 11.56 -29.69
C CYS A 28 2.92 11.98 -30.14
N ASP A 29 3.71 11.04 -30.62
CA ASP A 29 5.14 11.24 -30.95
C ASP A 29 5.92 11.75 -29.72
N TRP A 30 6.29 13.04 -29.71
CA TRP A 30 7.05 13.71 -28.64
C TRP A 30 6.23 14.80 -27.93
N SER A 31 4.93 14.71 -28.02
CA SER A 31 3.99 15.63 -27.37
C SER A 31 2.92 14.86 -26.62
N ILE A 32 2.26 15.54 -25.67
CA ILE A 32 1.14 15.00 -24.93
C ILE A 32 -0.11 15.77 -25.34
N SER A 33 -1.10 15.05 -25.85
CA SER A 33 -2.42 15.59 -26.14
C SER A 33 -3.29 15.46 -24.89
N LEU A 34 -3.43 16.57 -24.13
CA LEU A 34 -4.29 16.67 -22.96
C LEU A 34 -5.67 17.16 -23.38
N THR A 35 -6.69 16.31 -23.25
CA THR A 35 -8.08 16.68 -23.56
C THR A 35 -8.86 16.89 -22.27
N VAL A 36 -9.51 18.05 -22.20
CA VAL A 36 -10.40 18.45 -21.10
C VAL A 36 -11.81 18.50 -21.65
N THR A 37 -12.72 17.76 -21.03
CA THR A 37 -14.15 17.76 -21.36
C THR A 37 -14.95 18.26 -20.17
N SER A 38 -15.84 19.22 -20.39
CA SER A 38 -16.75 19.73 -19.36
C SER A 38 -17.99 18.85 -19.27
N GLU A 39 -18.30 18.37 -18.06
CA GLU A 39 -19.54 17.65 -17.74
C GLU A 39 -20.70 18.61 -17.32
N HIS A 40 -20.46 19.92 -17.37
CA HIS A 40 -21.51 20.88 -17.12
C HIS A 40 -22.56 20.91 -18.23
N LEU A 41 -23.82 20.64 -17.89
CA LEU A 41 -24.93 20.58 -18.84
C LEU A 41 -25.47 21.97 -19.25
N PHE A 42 -25.39 22.97 -18.36
CA PHE A 42 -26.14 24.22 -18.50
C PHE A 42 -25.30 25.48 -18.42
N ARG A 43 -23.99 25.38 -18.09
CA ARG A 43 -23.12 26.55 -18.01
C ARG A 43 -21.80 26.33 -18.79
N ALA A 44 -21.29 27.39 -19.37
CA ALA A 44 -19.92 27.42 -19.86
C ALA A 44 -18.92 27.59 -18.70
N THR A 45 -17.66 27.25 -18.94
CA THR A 45 -16.57 27.57 -18.03
C THR A 45 -16.20 29.04 -18.16
N ASP A 46 -16.18 29.79 -17.06
CA ASP A 46 -15.85 31.20 -17.00
C ASP A 46 -14.97 31.56 -15.78
N ASN A 47 -14.72 30.60 -14.90
CA ASN A 47 -13.95 30.76 -13.66
C ASN A 47 -13.00 29.58 -13.39
N GLU A 48 -12.68 28.81 -14.40
CA GLU A 48 -11.88 27.60 -14.29
C GLU A 48 -10.52 27.77 -14.98
N ARG A 49 -9.44 27.43 -14.25
CA ARG A 49 -8.08 27.36 -14.75
C ARG A 49 -7.60 25.92 -14.75
N LEU A 50 -7.22 25.43 -15.89
CA LEU A 50 -6.48 24.18 -16.04
C LEU A 50 -5.01 24.43 -15.67
N ASN A 51 -4.45 23.49 -14.89
CA ASN A 51 -3.03 23.46 -14.56
C ASN A 51 -2.50 22.06 -14.86
N TRP A 52 -1.24 21.95 -15.20
CA TRP A 52 -0.57 20.68 -15.40
C TRP A 52 0.88 20.72 -14.94
N ARG A 53 1.38 19.57 -14.51
CA ARG A 53 2.77 19.33 -14.16
C ARG A 53 3.20 17.99 -14.74
N LEU A 54 4.27 18.00 -15.53
CA LEU A 54 4.94 16.83 -16.06
C LEU A 54 6.24 16.62 -15.29
N GLY A 55 6.48 15.42 -14.77
CA GLY A 55 7.67 15.14 -14.00
C GLY A 55 7.77 13.70 -13.55
N SER A 56 8.72 13.43 -12.65
CA SER A 56 8.85 12.16 -11.95
C SER A 56 8.08 12.18 -10.63
N LEU A 57 8.18 11.10 -9.84
CA LEU A 57 7.57 11.03 -8.50
C LEU A 57 8.07 12.14 -7.55
N SER A 58 9.33 12.57 -7.70
CA SER A 58 9.97 13.56 -6.83
C SER A 58 10.15 14.94 -7.46
N ASP A 59 10.28 15.02 -8.80
CA ASP A 59 10.71 16.24 -9.47
C ASP A 59 9.73 16.67 -10.58
N ALA A 60 9.46 17.98 -10.64
CA ALA A 60 8.76 18.61 -11.75
C ALA A 60 9.75 19.02 -12.84
N HIS A 61 9.44 18.68 -14.10
CA HIS A 61 10.26 19.04 -15.26
C HIS A 61 9.62 20.15 -16.11
N LEU A 62 8.29 20.12 -16.24
CA LEU A 62 7.52 21.09 -17.00
C LEU A 62 6.20 21.37 -16.29
N GLU A 63 5.86 22.65 -16.20
CA GLU A 63 4.58 23.11 -15.65
C GLU A 63 3.92 24.10 -16.60
N GLY A 64 2.59 24.13 -16.57
CA GLY A 64 1.85 25.11 -17.33
C GLY A 64 0.42 25.29 -16.84
N SER A 65 -0.23 26.34 -17.33
CA SER A 65 -1.62 26.58 -17.00
C SER A 65 -2.34 27.38 -18.11
N GLN A 66 -3.67 27.22 -18.18
CA GLN A 66 -4.51 27.91 -19.14
C GLN A 66 -5.91 28.12 -18.54
N VAL A 67 -6.49 29.31 -18.80
CA VAL A 67 -7.92 29.56 -18.50
C VAL A 67 -8.79 28.74 -19.46
N LEU A 68 -9.78 28.05 -18.93
CA LEU A 68 -10.72 27.27 -19.74
C LEU A 68 -11.88 28.13 -20.22
N GLN A 69 -12.25 27.95 -21.48
CA GLN A 69 -13.43 28.57 -22.10
C GLN A 69 -14.18 27.51 -22.91
N LEU A 70 -14.90 26.65 -22.20
CA LEU A 70 -15.66 25.55 -22.78
C LEU A 70 -17.17 25.85 -22.73
N PRO A 71 -17.91 25.62 -23.82
CA PRO A 71 -19.37 25.59 -23.75
C PRO A 71 -19.84 24.40 -22.88
N PRO A 72 -21.10 24.33 -22.51
CA PRO A 72 -21.68 23.13 -21.90
C PRO A 72 -21.35 21.88 -22.71
N GLU A 73 -20.93 20.81 -22.04
CA GLU A 73 -20.50 19.53 -22.65
C GLU A 73 -19.38 19.68 -23.70
N GLY A 74 -18.68 20.83 -23.71
CA GLY A 74 -17.61 21.09 -24.65
C GLY A 74 -16.28 20.48 -24.25
N SER A 75 -15.42 20.27 -25.26
CA SER A 75 -14.08 19.74 -25.07
C SER A 75 -13.03 20.64 -25.71
N GLN A 76 -11.82 20.60 -25.17
CA GLN A 76 -10.65 21.26 -25.71
C GLN A 76 -9.43 20.35 -25.56
N THR A 77 -8.62 20.25 -26.59
CA THR A 77 -7.32 19.57 -26.54
C THR A 77 -6.20 20.59 -26.49
N ILE A 78 -5.26 20.38 -25.59
CA ILE A 78 -4.04 21.19 -25.40
C ILE A 78 -2.87 20.28 -25.71
N VAL A 79 -1.95 20.75 -26.54
CA VAL A 79 -0.70 20.03 -26.83
C VAL A 79 0.38 20.55 -25.90
N ILE A 80 0.98 19.64 -25.18
CA ILE A 80 2.12 19.88 -24.28
C ILE A 80 3.34 19.31 -24.97
N ASP A 81 4.25 20.18 -25.42
CA ASP A 81 5.52 19.75 -26.01
C ASP A 81 6.42 19.23 -24.89
N ALA A 82 6.87 18.00 -25.00
CA ALA A 82 7.74 17.36 -24.05
C ALA A 82 9.04 16.90 -24.71
N ASP A 83 10.13 16.85 -23.94
CA ASP A 83 11.39 16.30 -24.42
C ASP A 83 11.25 14.78 -24.64
N SER A 84 11.72 14.29 -25.79
CA SER A 84 11.70 12.85 -26.11
C SER A 84 12.41 12.00 -25.07
N ASN A 85 13.50 12.52 -24.49
CA ASN A 85 14.25 11.80 -23.46
C ASN A 85 13.44 11.70 -22.16
N LEU A 86 12.65 12.73 -21.85
CA LEU A 86 11.76 12.71 -20.70
C LEU A 86 10.67 11.65 -20.85
N LEU A 87 10.00 11.60 -22.00
CA LEU A 87 8.93 10.62 -22.27
C LEU A 87 9.42 9.18 -22.39
N ALA A 88 10.72 8.98 -22.61
CA ALA A 88 11.31 7.64 -22.62
C ALA A 88 11.38 6.99 -21.21
N GLY A 89 11.19 7.75 -20.13
CA GLY A 89 11.16 7.28 -18.73
C GLY A 89 12.54 6.89 -18.21
N GLY A 90 13.14 5.86 -18.76
CA GLY A 90 14.41 5.33 -18.28
C GLY A 90 14.30 4.77 -16.85
N ASP A 91 15.14 5.27 -15.94
CA ASP A 91 15.16 4.82 -14.53
C ASP A 91 14.05 5.45 -13.67
N GLN A 92 13.19 6.32 -14.23
CA GLN A 92 12.15 7.03 -13.50
C GLN A 92 10.76 6.87 -14.13
N GLU A 93 9.75 6.82 -13.30
CA GLU A 93 8.36 6.93 -13.75
C GLU A 93 8.05 8.37 -14.13
N ILE A 94 7.39 8.58 -15.28
CA ILE A 94 6.98 9.90 -15.74
C ILE A 94 5.48 10.05 -15.60
N LEU A 95 5.09 11.09 -14.88
CA LEU A 95 3.72 11.40 -14.52
C LEU A 95 3.29 12.75 -15.10
N LEU A 96 2.06 12.81 -15.54
CA LEU A 96 1.36 14.06 -15.82
C LEU A 96 0.26 14.26 -14.79
N ASP A 97 0.48 15.20 -13.88
CA ASP A 97 -0.56 15.71 -12.99
C ASP A 97 -1.35 16.80 -13.70
N VAL A 98 -2.67 16.72 -13.63
CA VAL A 98 -3.59 17.69 -14.22
C VAL A 98 -4.65 18.07 -13.21
N TRP A 99 -4.87 19.36 -12.97
CA TRP A 99 -5.92 19.80 -12.07
C TRP A 99 -6.57 21.10 -12.53
N ILE A 100 -7.83 21.27 -12.15
CA ILE A 100 -8.62 22.47 -12.47
C ILE A 100 -8.94 23.19 -11.17
N THR A 101 -8.68 24.51 -11.15
CA THR A 101 -8.94 25.39 -10.01
C THR A 101 -9.86 26.52 -10.37
N THR A 102 -10.54 27.08 -9.37
CA THR A 102 -11.25 28.36 -9.51
C THR A 102 -10.28 29.52 -9.66
N GLU A 103 -10.51 30.42 -10.63
CA GLU A 103 -9.75 31.68 -10.79
C GLU A 103 -10.07 32.67 -9.66
N GLN A 104 -11.34 32.85 -9.39
CA GLN A 104 -11.85 33.81 -8.44
C GLN A 104 -12.71 33.14 -7.37
N ALA A 105 -12.74 33.73 -6.19
CA ALA A 105 -13.64 33.28 -5.14
C ALA A 105 -15.11 33.47 -5.54
N THR A 106 -15.92 32.49 -5.19
CA THR A 106 -17.39 32.53 -5.29
C THR A 106 -17.99 32.59 -3.89
N HIS A 107 -19.33 32.63 -3.78
CA HIS A 107 -20.00 32.55 -2.48
C HIS A 107 -19.73 31.21 -1.73
N ALA A 108 -19.33 30.18 -2.42
CA ALA A 108 -19.15 28.83 -1.86
C ALA A 108 -17.69 28.33 -1.89
N LEU A 109 -16.86 28.85 -2.80
CA LEU A 109 -15.50 28.36 -3.03
C LEU A 109 -14.50 29.51 -2.98
N SER A 110 -13.35 29.28 -2.38
CA SER A 110 -12.21 30.22 -2.43
C SER A 110 -11.57 30.23 -3.82
N ALA A 111 -10.86 31.28 -4.17
CA ALA A 111 -9.96 31.29 -5.31
C ALA A 111 -8.88 30.22 -5.10
N GLY A 112 -8.51 29.54 -6.19
CA GLY A 112 -7.56 28.43 -6.15
C GLY A 112 -8.14 27.10 -5.64
N HIS A 113 -9.45 27.04 -5.34
CA HIS A 113 -10.08 25.76 -4.94
C HIS A 113 -10.01 24.73 -6.06
N GLU A 114 -9.47 23.55 -5.77
CA GLU A 114 -9.40 22.45 -6.72
C GLU A 114 -10.80 21.84 -6.96
N ILE A 115 -11.24 21.87 -8.23
CA ILE A 115 -12.54 21.37 -8.68
C ILE A 115 -12.42 19.96 -9.25
N ALA A 116 -11.35 19.70 -9.99
CA ALA A 116 -11.09 18.42 -10.62
C ALA A 116 -9.60 18.15 -10.66
N ARG A 117 -9.23 16.86 -10.68
CA ARG A 117 -7.85 16.40 -10.76
C ARG A 117 -7.75 15.05 -11.44
N SER A 118 -6.68 14.82 -12.17
CA SER A 118 -6.30 13.52 -12.73
C SER A 118 -4.78 13.40 -12.73
N GLN A 119 -4.29 12.18 -12.66
CA GLN A 119 -2.89 11.85 -12.83
C GLN A 119 -2.77 10.75 -13.88
N HIS A 120 -1.85 10.92 -14.83
CA HIS A 120 -1.59 9.97 -15.90
C HIS A 120 -0.14 9.48 -15.79
N VAL A 121 0.04 8.15 -15.74
CA VAL A 121 1.35 7.53 -15.84
C VAL A 121 1.69 7.44 -17.33
N LEU A 122 2.70 8.17 -17.76
CA LEU A 122 3.10 8.26 -19.16
C LEU A 122 4.21 7.27 -19.51
N ALA A 123 5.13 7.04 -18.59
CA ALA A 123 6.16 6.03 -18.71
C ALA A 123 6.41 5.38 -17.34
N LEU A 124 6.65 4.07 -17.37
CA LEU A 124 7.07 3.33 -16.17
C LEU A 124 8.59 3.32 -16.11
N ALA A 125 9.13 3.29 -14.90
CA ALA A 125 10.56 3.06 -14.68
C ALA A 125 10.94 1.66 -15.17
N ASP A 126 12.12 1.53 -15.76
CA ASP A 126 12.69 0.23 -16.11
C ASP A 126 13.18 -0.46 -14.82
N THR A 127 12.39 -1.41 -14.32
CA THR A 127 12.70 -2.20 -13.11
C THR A 127 13.57 -3.42 -13.41
N THR A 128 13.91 -3.68 -14.67
CA THR A 128 14.69 -4.86 -15.10
C THR A 128 16.19 -4.76 -14.76
N ARG A 129 16.64 -3.63 -14.22
CA ARG A 129 18.02 -3.44 -13.82
C ARG A 129 18.33 -4.31 -12.61
N GLU A 130 19.00 -5.44 -12.84
CA GLU A 130 19.53 -6.28 -11.77
C GLU A 130 20.41 -5.44 -10.85
N ARG A 131 20.12 -5.45 -9.54
CA ARG A 131 20.97 -4.86 -8.53
C ARG A 131 22.22 -5.71 -8.42
N GLU A 132 23.38 -5.15 -8.75
CA GLU A 132 24.66 -5.82 -8.55
C GLU A 132 24.98 -5.86 -7.05
N THR A 133 24.62 -6.94 -6.36
CA THR A 133 24.95 -7.18 -4.96
C THR A 133 25.88 -8.39 -4.84
N ARG A 134 26.72 -8.37 -3.81
CA ARG A 134 27.54 -9.53 -3.46
C ARG A 134 26.75 -10.44 -2.52
N PRO A 135 26.78 -11.78 -2.70
CA PRO A 135 26.09 -12.69 -1.81
C PRO A 135 26.71 -12.63 -0.39
N ALA A 136 25.85 -12.64 0.63
CA ALA A 136 26.28 -12.75 2.02
C ALA A 136 26.68 -14.19 2.39
N GLU A 137 27.48 -14.32 3.47
CA GLU A 137 27.76 -15.61 4.08
C GLU A 137 26.76 -15.89 5.21
N ILE A 138 26.18 -17.10 5.20
CA ILE A 138 25.28 -17.56 6.25
C ILE A 138 26.03 -18.53 7.15
N SER A 139 26.09 -18.23 8.43
CA SER A 139 26.72 -19.08 9.45
C SER A 139 25.66 -19.74 10.35
N HIS A 140 25.91 -21.01 10.72
CA HIS A 140 25.08 -21.73 11.69
C HIS A 140 25.63 -21.53 13.10
N GLN A 141 24.78 -21.06 14.00
CA GLN A 141 25.10 -20.87 15.43
C GLN A 141 24.05 -21.61 16.30
N GLY A 142 24.23 -22.92 16.45
CA GLY A 142 23.24 -23.75 17.14
C GLY A 142 21.93 -23.85 16.36
N GLU A 143 20.85 -23.37 16.97
CA GLU A 143 19.51 -23.33 16.35
C GLU A 143 19.23 -22.04 15.57
N GLN A 144 20.25 -21.21 15.39
CA GLN A 144 20.12 -19.95 14.64
C GLN A 144 20.97 -19.94 13.39
N LEU A 145 20.47 -19.25 12.36
CA LEU A 145 21.24 -18.82 11.20
C LEU A 145 21.58 -17.34 11.40
N LEU A 146 22.84 -17.01 11.25
CA LEU A 146 23.34 -15.64 11.34
C LEU A 146 23.91 -15.19 10.00
N VAL A 147 23.45 -14.03 9.52
CA VAL A 147 24.00 -13.31 8.39
C VAL A 147 24.58 -11.99 8.92
N ALA A 148 25.86 -11.76 8.72
CA ALA A 148 26.54 -10.54 9.17
C ALA A 148 27.10 -9.77 7.97
N ALA A 149 26.83 -8.46 7.93
CA ALA A 149 27.30 -7.53 6.92
C ALA A 149 27.62 -6.19 7.60
N ASP A 150 28.90 -5.93 7.84
CA ASP A 150 29.40 -4.73 8.55
C ASP A 150 28.64 -4.44 9.85
N GLU A 151 27.83 -3.37 9.88
CA GLU A 151 27.03 -2.93 11.04
C GLU A 151 25.63 -3.56 11.09
N VAL A 152 25.30 -4.41 10.12
CA VAL A 152 23.99 -5.06 10.00
C VAL A 152 24.12 -6.56 10.23
N SER A 153 23.21 -7.14 11.01
CA SER A 153 23.08 -8.60 11.08
C SER A 153 21.62 -9.04 11.11
N TRP A 154 21.37 -10.17 10.45
CA TRP A 154 20.08 -10.85 10.44
C TRP A 154 20.18 -12.15 11.22
N HIS A 155 19.23 -12.36 12.11
CA HIS A 155 19.10 -13.60 12.87
C HIS A 155 17.85 -14.32 12.41
N MET A 156 17.99 -15.60 12.11
CA MET A 156 16.88 -16.46 11.74
C MET A 156 16.85 -17.69 12.63
N ASP A 157 15.67 -18.15 12.97
CA ASP A 157 15.48 -19.44 13.64
C ASP A 157 15.64 -20.57 12.60
N ALA A 158 16.60 -21.46 12.81
CA ALA A 158 16.89 -22.57 11.90
C ALA A 158 15.75 -23.62 11.84
N ALA A 159 14.87 -23.65 12.85
CA ALA A 159 13.75 -24.58 12.90
C ALA A 159 12.51 -24.03 12.15
N THR A 160 12.32 -22.73 12.17
CA THR A 160 11.17 -22.08 11.53
C THR A 160 11.52 -21.34 10.24
N GLY A 161 12.79 -20.96 10.05
CA GLY A 161 13.23 -20.17 8.90
C GLY A 161 12.70 -18.73 8.89
N PHE A 162 12.07 -18.28 9.96
CA PHE A 162 11.67 -16.88 10.10
C PHE A 162 12.83 -16.02 10.60
N ILE A 163 12.88 -14.77 10.13
CA ILE A 163 13.76 -13.75 10.69
C ILE A 163 13.23 -13.42 12.08
N THR A 164 14.07 -13.68 13.10
CA THR A 164 13.75 -13.44 14.51
C THR A 164 14.26 -12.11 15.00
N ASP A 165 15.33 -11.60 14.38
CA ASP A 165 15.85 -10.28 14.67
C ASP A 165 16.62 -9.68 13.49
N TRP A 166 16.61 -8.36 13.45
CA TRP A 166 17.39 -7.52 12.54
C TRP A 166 18.13 -6.50 13.39
N VAL A 167 19.45 -6.61 13.41
CA VAL A 167 20.30 -5.76 14.26
C VAL A 167 21.03 -4.75 13.38
N ILE A 168 20.93 -3.48 13.73
CA ILE A 168 21.64 -2.37 13.08
C ILE A 168 22.42 -1.62 14.17
N ASP A 169 23.73 -1.41 13.98
CA ASP A 169 24.61 -0.73 14.96
C ASP A 169 24.52 -1.34 16.37
N GLY A 170 24.36 -2.66 16.46
CA GLY A 170 24.20 -3.39 17.71
C GLY A 170 22.83 -3.25 18.39
N ARG A 171 21.84 -2.65 17.73
CA ARG A 171 20.48 -2.47 18.23
C ARG A 171 19.52 -3.37 17.49
N ALA A 172 18.77 -4.19 18.23
CA ALA A 172 17.71 -5.03 17.73
C ALA A 172 16.48 -4.20 17.33
N LEU A 173 15.94 -4.46 16.14
CA LEU A 173 14.81 -3.72 15.58
C LEU A 173 13.47 -4.46 15.71
N LEU A 174 13.48 -5.78 15.91
CA LEU A 174 12.25 -6.58 15.91
C LEU A 174 11.85 -6.97 17.33
N ASP A 175 10.58 -6.79 17.65
CA ASP A 175 9.94 -7.27 18.91
C ASP A 175 9.40 -8.71 18.77
N ALA A 176 9.22 -9.18 17.53
CA ALA A 176 8.78 -10.53 17.23
C ALA A 176 9.24 -10.94 15.83
N PRO A 177 9.27 -12.25 15.52
CA PRO A 177 9.64 -12.74 14.21
C PRO A 177 8.79 -12.13 13.08
N VAL A 178 9.43 -11.88 11.94
CA VAL A 178 8.73 -11.54 10.69
C VAL A 178 7.96 -12.77 10.23
N ALA A 179 6.66 -12.63 10.02
CA ALA A 179 5.79 -13.76 9.72
C ALA A 179 4.70 -13.40 8.72
N ASP A 180 4.10 -14.42 8.08
CA ASP A 180 2.91 -14.27 7.25
C ASP A 180 1.78 -13.55 7.99
N CYS A 181 0.99 -12.78 7.25
CA CYS A 181 -0.22 -12.14 7.75
C CYS A 181 -1.36 -12.33 6.74
N PHE A 182 -2.38 -13.09 7.17
CA PHE A 182 -3.55 -13.42 6.36
C PHE A 182 -4.84 -12.79 6.89
N VAL A 183 -4.76 -11.98 7.93
CA VAL A 183 -5.91 -11.41 8.64
C VAL A 183 -5.90 -9.89 8.65
N ARG A 184 -7.09 -9.30 8.74
CA ARG A 184 -7.28 -7.88 9.04
C ARG A 184 -8.31 -7.70 10.14
N ALA A 185 -8.30 -6.57 10.84
CA ALA A 185 -9.40 -6.18 11.72
C ALA A 185 -10.63 -5.91 10.85
N PRO A 186 -11.78 -6.53 11.12
CA PRO A 186 -12.95 -6.46 10.25
C PRO A 186 -13.44 -5.03 10.03
N LEU A 187 -13.80 -4.73 8.79
CA LEU A 187 -14.43 -3.49 8.37
C LEU A 187 -15.94 -3.59 8.49
N ASP A 188 -16.64 -2.46 8.40
CA ASP A 188 -18.11 -2.42 8.33
C ASP A 188 -18.66 -3.37 7.24
N ASN A 189 -18.02 -3.40 6.07
CA ASN A 189 -18.42 -4.30 4.97
C ASN A 189 -18.09 -5.76 5.23
N ASP A 190 -17.15 -6.07 6.10
CA ASP A 190 -16.83 -7.45 6.50
C ASP A 190 -17.84 -7.97 7.53
N ILE A 191 -18.40 -7.07 8.35
CA ILE A 191 -19.36 -7.37 9.40
C ILE A 191 -20.80 -7.31 8.85
N CYS A 192 -21.03 -6.48 7.85
CA CYS A 192 -22.34 -6.18 7.25
C CYS A 192 -23.32 -5.56 8.28
N SER A 193 -24.61 -5.91 8.21
CA SER A 193 -25.64 -5.45 9.13
C SER A 193 -25.70 -6.25 10.45
N SER A 194 -24.57 -6.77 10.91
CA SER A 194 -24.46 -7.62 12.10
C SER A 194 -23.47 -7.05 13.12
N GLU A 195 -23.19 -7.78 14.17
CA GLU A 195 -22.24 -7.42 15.21
C GLU A 195 -20.99 -8.31 15.12
N VAL A 196 -19.85 -7.84 15.58
CA VAL A 196 -18.58 -8.59 15.56
C VAL A 196 -18.70 -9.90 16.34
N ASP A 197 -19.38 -9.87 17.49
CA ASP A 197 -19.57 -11.05 18.35
C ASP A 197 -20.64 -12.03 17.84
N ASN A 198 -21.48 -11.58 16.92
CA ASN A 198 -22.55 -12.39 16.32
C ASN A 198 -22.78 -12.01 14.85
N PRO A 199 -21.79 -12.25 13.97
CA PRO A 199 -21.89 -11.86 12.59
C PRO A 199 -22.92 -12.69 11.83
N SER A 200 -23.62 -12.05 10.89
CA SER A 200 -24.50 -12.75 9.94
C SER A 200 -23.71 -13.82 9.16
N PRO A 201 -24.26 -15.02 8.93
CA PRO A 201 -23.59 -16.07 8.15
C PRO A 201 -23.12 -15.63 6.75
N GLU A 202 -23.76 -14.62 6.18
CA GLU A 202 -23.41 -14.04 4.87
C GLU A 202 -22.16 -13.17 4.94
N ALA A 203 -21.85 -12.59 6.11
CA ALA A 203 -20.73 -11.68 6.33
C ALA A 203 -19.36 -12.36 6.11
N TRP A 204 -18.39 -11.61 5.59
CA TRP A 204 -17.03 -12.11 5.44
C TRP A 204 -16.42 -12.54 6.77
N LEU A 205 -16.64 -11.77 7.83
CA LEU A 205 -16.20 -12.11 9.19
C LEU A 205 -16.68 -13.50 9.62
N ALA A 206 -17.97 -13.81 9.43
CA ALA A 206 -18.51 -15.12 9.79
C ALA A 206 -17.86 -16.25 8.98
N LYS A 207 -17.64 -16.04 7.68
CA LYS A 207 -16.96 -17.02 6.82
C LYS A 207 -15.53 -17.26 7.26
N TRP A 208 -14.78 -16.20 7.61
CA TRP A 208 -13.41 -16.31 8.12
C TRP A 208 -13.35 -17.01 9.48
N GLN A 209 -14.29 -16.73 10.38
CA GLN A 209 -14.40 -17.41 11.68
C GLN A 209 -14.71 -18.91 11.52
N VAL A 210 -15.69 -19.26 10.65
CA VAL A 210 -16.03 -20.66 10.37
C VAL A 210 -14.86 -21.41 9.73
N ALA A 211 -14.10 -20.74 8.88
CA ALA A 211 -12.89 -21.31 8.28
C ALA A 211 -11.68 -21.38 9.23
N GLY A 212 -11.80 -20.86 10.47
CA GLY A 212 -10.72 -20.84 11.47
C GLY A 212 -9.55 -19.92 11.10
N LEU A 213 -9.78 -18.89 10.26
CA LEU A 213 -8.71 -18.04 9.73
C LEU A 213 -7.94 -17.29 10.83
N PHE A 214 -8.60 -16.94 11.93
CA PHE A 214 -7.99 -16.20 13.04
C PHE A 214 -7.21 -17.07 14.03
N ASP A 215 -7.38 -18.39 13.96
CA ASP A 215 -6.83 -19.37 14.90
C ASP A 215 -5.98 -20.44 14.18
N LEU A 216 -5.39 -20.11 13.03
CA LEU A 216 -4.55 -21.03 12.28
C LEU A 216 -3.31 -21.45 13.08
N GLU A 217 -3.10 -22.75 13.20
CA GLU A 217 -1.88 -23.32 13.80
C GLU A 217 -0.75 -23.29 12.76
N HIS A 218 0.36 -22.63 13.11
CA HIS A 218 1.54 -22.57 12.24
C HIS A 218 2.46 -23.76 12.47
N ARG A 219 2.96 -24.34 11.35
CA ARG A 219 3.98 -25.38 11.36
C ARG A 219 5.00 -25.14 10.23
N CYS A 220 6.28 -25.08 10.59
CA CYS A 220 7.35 -25.17 9.59
C CYS A 220 7.57 -26.63 9.18
N THR A 221 7.64 -26.89 7.90
CA THR A 221 7.83 -28.26 7.37
C THR A 221 9.22 -28.49 6.79
N GLY A 222 10.00 -27.44 6.60
CA GLY A 222 11.39 -27.55 6.13
C GLY A 222 12.09 -26.21 6.00
N VAL A 223 13.38 -26.21 6.26
CA VAL A 223 14.29 -25.07 6.05
C VAL A 223 15.50 -25.58 5.28
N GLU A 224 15.84 -24.93 4.19
CA GLU A 224 17.00 -25.22 3.35
C GLU A 224 17.87 -23.98 3.21
N VAL A 225 19.19 -24.14 3.41
CA VAL A 225 20.18 -23.07 3.20
C VAL A 225 21.02 -23.41 1.97
N LYS A 226 21.03 -22.51 0.98
CA LYS A 226 21.79 -22.70 -0.26
C LYS A 226 22.48 -21.41 -0.68
N GLY A 227 23.78 -21.35 -0.42
CA GLY A 227 24.56 -20.12 -0.62
C GLY A 227 24.07 -19.01 0.30
N ALA A 228 23.69 -17.87 -0.27
CA ALA A 228 23.14 -16.71 0.47
C ALA A 228 21.61 -16.76 0.62
N THR A 229 20.96 -17.88 0.22
CA THR A 229 19.51 -18.01 0.25
C THR A 229 19.07 -19.02 1.32
N VAL A 230 18.08 -18.62 2.13
CA VAL A 230 17.33 -19.50 3.04
C VAL A 230 15.93 -19.65 2.50
N THR A 231 15.53 -20.89 2.24
CA THR A 231 14.16 -21.22 1.83
C THR A 231 13.46 -21.96 2.97
N SER A 232 12.27 -21.51 3.37
CA SER A 232 11.46 -22.16 4.39
C SER A 232 10.06 -22.46 3.86
N GLN A 233 9.46 -23.55 4.38
CA GLN A 233 8.13 -24.01 4.00
C GLN A 233 7.24 -24.04 5.23
N HIS A 234 6.08 -23.43 5.12
CA HIS A 234 5.15 -23.25 6.22
C HIS A 234 3.78 -23.78 5.87
N GLU A 235 3.13 -24.38 6.82
CA GLU A 235 1.72 -24.78 6.77
C GLU A 235 0.95 -24.10 7.91
N TYR A 236 -0.23 -23.62 7.56
CA TYR A 236 -1.19 -23.03 8.48
C TYR A 236 -2.43 -23.92 8.48
N LEU A 237 -2.73 -24.49 9.63
CA LEU A 237 -3.75 -25.53 9.77
C LEU A 237 -4.96 -24.97 10.53
N ASN A 238 -6.15 -25.36 10.06
CA ASN A 238 -7.40 -25.25 10.80
C ASN A 238 -7.90 -26.65 11.16
N ASP A 239 -9.11 -26.76 11.73
CA ASP A 239 -9.71 -28.04 12.11
C ASP A 239 -9.91 -29.04 10.93
N ALA A 240 -10.00 -28.53 9.70
CA ALA A 240 -10.15 -29.35 8.51
C ALA A 240 -8.79 -29.87 7.94
N GLY A 241 -7.67 -29.28 8.34
CA GLY A 241 -6.33 -29.62 7.88
C GLY A 241 -5.52 -28.41 7.45
N VAL A 242 -4.68 -28.58 6.41
CA VAL A 242 -3.84 -27.48 5.91
C VAL A 242 -4.68 -26.52 5.08
N ALA A 243 -4.94 -25.34 5.63
CA ALA A 243 -5.71 -24.26 5.00
C ALA A 243 -4.84 -23.40 4.06
N ILE A 244 -3.60 -23.10 4.46
CA ILE A 244 -2.68 -22.26 3.69
C ILE A 244 -1.28 -22.88 3.75
N ARG A 245 -0.57 -22.84 2.61
CA ARG A 245 0.88 -23.11 2.54
C ARG A 245 1.59 -21.85 2.11
N SER A 246 2.75 -21.59 2.72
CA SER A 246 3.60 -20.46 2.36
C SER A 246 5.04 -20.96 2.17
N VAL A 247 5.69 -20.50 1.12
CA VAL A 247 7.12 -20.76 0.86
C VAL A 247 7.81 -19.40 0.82
N TRP A 248 8.79 -19.23 1.71
CA TRP A 248 9.60 -18.03 1.78
C TRP A 248 10.99 -18.28 1.23
N SER A 249 11.52 -17.33 0.51
CA SER A 249 12.91 -17.33 0.05
C SER A 249 13.55 -16.01 0.45
N HIS A 250 14.53 -16.08 1.34
CA HIS A 250 15.30 -14.92 1.81
C HIS A 250 16.69 -14.97 1.17
N THR A 251 17.00 -14.03 0.31
CA THR A 251 18.32 -13.93 -0.34
C THR A 251 19.05 -12.72 0.23
N PHE A 252 20.13 -12.98 0.98
CA PHE A 252 20.90 -11.96 1.66
C PHE A 252 22.07 -11.48 0.83
N ASP A 253 22.38 -10.18 0.90
CA ASP A 253 23.58 -9.61 0.31
C ASP A 253 24.59 -9.14 1.36
N ALA A 254 25.83 -8.92 0.91
CA ALA A 254 26.92 -8.48 1.76
C ALA A 254 26.81 -7.01 2.17
N GLU A 255 25.90 -6.27 1.58
CA GLU A 255 25.58 -4.87 1.89
C GLU A 255 24.53 -4.74 3.00
N GLY A 256 24.04 -5.90 3.54
CA GLY A 256 23.12 -5.95 4.68
C GLY A 256 21.63 -5.90 4.29
N GLY A 257 21.30 -6.06 3.00
CA GLY A 257 19.94 -6.18 2.53
C GLY A 257 19.47 -7.64 2.43
N VAL A 258 18.16 -7.83 2.39
CA VAL A 258 17.52 -9.13 2.11
C VAL A 258 16.38 -8.98 1.12
N ASP A 259 16.44 -9.73 0.04
CA ASP A 259 15.34 -9.89 -0.90
C ASP A 259 14.46 -11.04 -0.42
N ILE A 260 13.18 -10.76 -0.19
CA ILE A 260 12.18 -11.70 0.29
C ILE A 260 11.20 -11.98 -0.84
N ALA A 261 11.10 -13.24 -1.26
CA ALA A 261 10.08 -13.72 -2.18
C ALA A 261 9.17 -14.72 -1.46
N ILE A 262 7.87 -14.58 -1.63
CA ILE A 262 6.85 -15.37 -0.94
C ILE A 262 5.87 -15.95 -1.96
N GLU A 263 5.67 -17.26 -1.90
CA GLU A 263 4.59 -17.94 -2.61
C GLU A 263 3.59 -18.51 -1.61
N VAL A 264 2.33 -18.13 -1.73
CA VAL A 264 1.24 -18.58 -0.86
C VAL A 264 0.26 -19.42 -1.69
N SER A 265 -0.06 -20.62 -1.23
CA SER A 265 -1.11 -21.48 -1.80
C SER A 265 -2.24 -21.65 -0.79
N VAL A 266 -3.47 -21.41 -1.23
CA VAL A 266 -4.68 -21.42 -0.40
C VAL A 266 -5.53 -22.63 -0.77
N ASP A 267 -6.06 -23.33 0.23
CA ASP A 267 -6.99 -24.44 -0.01
C ASP A 267 -8.29 -23.87 -0.69
N PRO A 268 -8.80 -24.51 -1.76
CA PRO A 268 -9.99 -24.03 -2.45
C PRO A 268 -11.26 -23.93 -1.61
N GLU A 269 -11.34 -24.63 -0.47
CA GLU A 269 -12.47 -24.55 0.45
C GLU A 269 -12.39 -23.31 1.39
N MET A 270 -11.27 -22.61 1.42
CA MET A 270 -11.13 -21.38 2.18
C MET A 270 -11.92 -20.24 1.51
N PRO A 271 -12.56 -19.37 2.30
CA PRO A 271 -13.14 -18.14 1.75
C PRO A 271 -12.04 -17.22 1.22
N PRO A 272 -12.36 -16.25 0.34
CA PRO A 272 -11.42 -15.20 -0.05
C PRO A 272 -10.71 -14.61 1.15
N LEU A 273 -9.38 -14.53 1.10
CA LEU A 273 -8.58 -14.00 2.20
C LEU A 273 -8.73 -12.48 2.29
N PRO A 274 -8.71 -11.88 3.49
CA PRO A 274 -8.69 -10.42 3.61
C PRO A 274 -7.34 -9.81 3.22
N ARG A 275 -6.24 -10.57 3.36
CA ARG A 275 -4.87 -10.12 3.14
C ARG A 275 -3.96 -11.29 2.78
N VAL A 276 -2.97 -11.05 1.94
CA VAL A 276 -1.79 -11.90 1.74
C VAL A 276 -0.57 -11.02 1.82
N GLY A 277 0.11 -11.08 2.94
CA GLY A 277 1.24 -10.21 3.26
C GLY A 277 2.09 -10.76 4.39
N MET A 278 2.96 -9.90 4.91
CA MET A 278 3.76 -10.15 6.10
C MET A 278 3.60 -9.04 7.13
N ARG A 279 3.98 -9.35 8.38
CA ARG A 279 4.02 -8.35 9.46
C ARG A 279 5.41 -8.27 10.05
N LEU A 280 5.82 -7.05 10.37
CA LEU A 280 6.97 -6.73 11.19
C LEU A 280 6.48 -6.01 12.43
N LEU A 281 7.03 -6.37 13.59
CA LEU A 281 6.82 -5.64 14.83
C LEU A 281 8.14 -4.93 15.16
N LEU A 282 8.18 -3.61 14.90
CA LEU A 282 9.38 -2.82 15.14
C LEU A 282 9.43 -2.35 16.61
N SER A 283 10.58 -2.52 17.24
CA SER A 283 10.83 -2.05 18.61
C SER A 283 10.86 -0.53 18.73
N ASP A 284 11.10 0.16 17.60
CA ASP A 284 11.12 1.61 17.50
C ASP A 284 9.84 2.17 16.90
N LYS A 285 9.45 3.36 17.40
CA LYS A 285 8.33 4.14 16.87
C LYS A 285 8.85 5.47 16.32
N PRO A 286 9.30 5.50 15.07
CA PRO A 286 9.79 6.74 14.46
C PRO A 286 8.67 7.79 14.40
N GLU A 287 9.02 9.08 14.45
CA GLU A 287 8.05 10.17 14.39
C GLU A 287 7.40 10.29 13.01
N ALA A 288 8.17 10.04 11.96
CA ALA A 288 7.71 10.18 10.57
C ALA A 288 7.86 8.89 9.76
N VAL A 289 6.99 8.78 8.76
CA VAL A 289 7.00 7.72 7.74
C VAL A 289 7.00 8.40 6.38
N SER A 290 7.83 7.92 5.45
CA SER A 290 7.85 8.42 4.08
C SER A 290 7.72 7.27 3.08
N TRP A 291 7.17 7.56 1.90
CA TRP A 291 7.01 6.54 0.85
C TRP A 291 6.92 7.16 -0.55
N LEU A 292 7.31 6.35 -1.52
CA LEU A 292 7.05 6.55 -2.93
C LEU A 292 5.90 5.63 -3.34
N GLY A 293 4.74 6.18 -3.66
CA GLY A 293 3.54 5.40 -3.92
C GLY A 293 2.28 6.25 -3.93
N ARG A 294 1.10 5.63 -3.79
CA ARG A 294 -0.14 6.40 -3.68
C ARG A 294 -0.31 7.03 -2.32
N GLY A 295 -0.82 8.27 -2.32
CA GLY A 295 -1.02 9.05 -1.11
C GLY A 295 -1.69 10.41 -1.36
N PRO A 296 -1.63 11.32 -0.36
CA PRO A 296 -1.07 11.14 0.98
C PRO A 296 -1.95 10.32 1.93
N HIS A 297 -3.27 10.29 1.69
CA HIS A 297 -4.24 9.65 2.57
C HIS A 297 -4.37 8.15 2.30
N GLU A 298 -5.03 7.46 3.22
CA GLU A 298 -5.40 6.04 3.13
C GLU A 298 -6.07 5.73 1.80
N ASN A 299 -5.63 4.64 1.18
CA ASN A 299 -6.20 4.15 -0.07
C ASN A 299 -6.09 2.62 -0.15
N TYR A 300 -7.03 2.00 -0.85
CA TYR A 300 -7.14 0.56 -1.04
C TYR A 300 -7.29 0.24 -2.52
N HIS A 301 -7.14 -1.00 -2.93
CA HIS A 301 -7.16 -1.37 -4.34
C HIS A 301 -8.43 -0.97 -5.07
N ASP A 302 -9.57 -0.99 -4.37
CA ASP A 302 -10.90 -0.58 -4.86
C ASP A 302 -11.28 0.87 -4.49
N ARG A 303 -10.39 1.62 -3.80
CA ARG A 303 -10.59 3.00 -3.35
C ARG A 303 -9.28 3.78 -3.41
N LYS A 304 -8.80 4.08 -4.60
CA LYS A 304 -7.49 4.74 -4.84
C LYS A 304 -7.51 5.83 -5.91
N LEU A 305 -8.67 6.14 -6.48
CA LEU A 305 -8.79 7.14 -7.53
C LEU A 305 -8.35 8.53 -7.05
N SER A 306 -8.62 8.87 -5.79
CA SER A 306 -8.26 10.15 -5.19
C SER A 306 -6.82 10.22 -4.65
N ALA A 307 -6.10 9.11 -4.62
CA ALA A 307 -4.73 9.04 -4.14
C ALA A 307 -3.76 9.00 -5.34
N ASP A 308 -3.02 10.07 -5.53
CA ASP A 308 -2.04 10.18 -6.62
C ASP A 308 -0.72 9.50 -6.24
N LEU A 309 0.03 9.04 -7.24
CA LEU A 309 1.41 8.60 -7.07
C LEU A 309 2.31 9.81 -6.78
N GLY A 310 3.23 9.67 -5.84
CA GLY A 310 4.13 10.74 -5.46
C GLY A 310 5.11 10.32 -4.37
N ALA A 311 5.97 11.26 -3.99
CA ALA A 311 6.80 11.17 -2.79
C ALA A 311 6.05 11.83 -1.63
N TRP A 312 5.72 11.03 -0.63
CA TRP A 312 4.91 11.45 0.50
C TRP A 312 5.65 11.26 1.82
N SER A 313 5.34 12.09 2.78
CA SER A 313 5.77 11.93 4.17
C SER A 313 4.69 12.46 5.11
N CYS A 314 4.51 11.80 6.24
CA CYS A 314 3.63 12.29 7.30
C CYS A 314 4.09 11.81 8.66
N ASP A 315 3.54 12.42 9.70
CA ASP A 315 3.71 11.92 11.05
C ASP A 315 3.16 10.49 11.15
N ARG A 316 3.84 9.62 11.89
CA ARG A 316 3.44 8.22 12.08
C ARG A 316 1.98 8.07 12.48
N GLN A 317 1.48 8.94 13.36
CA GLN A 317 0.08 8.93 13.80
C GLN A 317 -0.89 9.25 12.65
N ALA A 318 -0.48 10.07 11.67
CA ALA A 318 -1.28 10.39 10.49
C ALA A 318 -1.31 9.26 9.44
N MET A 319 -0.52 8.21 9.63
CA MET A 319 -0.68 6.96 8.85
C MET A 319 -2.02 6.30 9.15
N GLN A 320 -2.56 6.45 10.34
CA GLN A 320 -3.82 5.85 10.77
C GLN A 320 -5.00 6.76 10.45
N THR A 321 -6.12 6.15 10.12
CA THR A 321 -7.41 6.85 9.94
C THR A 321 -8.27 6.60 11.17
N PRO A 322 -8.62 7.64 11.96
CA PRO A 322 -9.29 7.48 13.25
C PRO A 322 -10.79 7.20 13.08
N TYR A 323 -11.14 6.06 12.49
CA TYR A 323 -12.52 5.62 12.40
C TYR A 323 -13.13 5.45 13.79
N ILE A 324 -14.43 5.80 13.94
CA ILE A 324 -15.13 5.71 15.23
C ILE A 324 -15.18 4.27 15.72
N PHE A 325 -15.51 3.36 14.81
CA PHE A 325 -15.43 1.92 15.05
C PHE A 325 -14.04 1.44 14.59
N PRO A 326 -13.20 0.94 15.52
CA PRO A 326 -11.86 0.46 15.19
C PRO A 326 -11.91 -0.70 14.20
N SER A 327 -11.16 -0.58 13.14
CA SER A 327 -11.07 -1.55 12.06
C SER A 327 -9.71 -1.45 11.38
N ASP A 328 -9.42 -2.32 10.41
CA ASP A 328 -8.25 -2.17 9.56
C ASP A 328 -8.29 -0.81 8.85
N ASN A 329 -7.14 -0.12 8.85
CA ASN A 329 -7.06 1.23 8.30
C ASN A 329 -5.61 1.59 7.92
N GLY A 330 -5.46 2.73 7.26
CA GLY A 330 -4.15 3.32 7.03
C GLY A 330 -3.35 2.72 5.88
N LEU A 331 -3.94 1.85 5.04
CA LEU A 331 -3.22 1.24 3.92
C LEU A 331 -2.80 2.28 2.89
N ARG A 332 -1.62 2.11 2.31
CA ARG A 332 -1.10 2.83 1.14
C ARG A 332 -0.77 1.81 0.06
N CYS A 333 -1.36 1.96 -1.12
CA CYS A 333 -1.20 1.04 -2.24
C CYS A 333 -0.19 1.53 -3.29
N ASN A 334 0.20 0.63 -4.18
CA ASN A 334 1.13 0.90 -5.26
C ASN A 334 2.42 1.58 -4.76
N VAL A 335 3.04 1.00 -3.75
CA VAL A 335 4.24 1.52 -3.11
C VAL A 335 5.47 0.90 -3.75
N ARG A 336 6.44 1.77 -4.10
CA ARG A 336 7.75 1.40 -4.64
C ARG A 336 8.78 1.30 -3.55
N GLN A 337 8.66 2.21 -2.57
CA GLN A 337 9.55 2.30 -1.43
C GLN A 337 8.79 2.87 -0.24
N ALA A 338 9.06 2.36 0.95
CA ALA A 338 8.61 2.93 2.22
C ALA A 338 9.80 3.01 3.19
N VAL A 339 9.91 4.11 3.92
CA VAL A 339 10.94 4.32 4.93
C VAL A 339 10.28 4.59 6.28
N ILE A 340 10.62 3.75 7.26
CA ILE A 340 10.06 3.76 8.62
C ILE A 340 11.23 3.77 9.60
N GLY A 341 11.69 4.97 10.00
CA GLY A 341 12.92 5.11 10.78
C GLY A 341 14.14 4.62 10.00
N SER A 342 14.84 3.63 10.56
CA SER A 342 16.01 2.99 9.91
C SER A 342 15.63 1.87 8.93
N VAL A 343 14.35 1.51 8.81
CA VAL A 343 13.89 0.44 7.93
C VAL A 343 13.48 1.01 6.58
N CYS A 344 14.08 0.49 5.51
CA CYS A 344 13.68 0.72 4.13
C CYS A 344 13.07 -0.56 3.55
N ILE A 345 11.88 -0.44 2.95
CA ILE A 345 11.16 -1.50 2.25
C ILE A 345 11.04 -1.08 0.80
N GLU A 346 11.54 -1.90 -0.12
CA GLU A 346 11.52 -1.60 -1.55
C GLU A 346 10.81 -2.71 -2.33
N ARG A 347 10.14 -2.36 -3.42
CA ARG A 347 9.65 -3.37 -4.38
C ARG A 347 10.82 -4.07 -5.05
N ILE A 348 10.62 -5.34 -5.39
CA ILE A 348 11.52 -6.10 -6.26
C ILE A 348 10.96 -6.05 -7.69
N ASP A 349 9.85 -6.66 -7.94
CA ASP A 349 9.18 -6.69 -9.25
C ASP A 349 7.90 -5.85 -9.23
N ASP A 350 6.94 -6.24 -8.41
CA ASP A 350 5.63 -5.61 -8.30
C ASP A 350 5.58 -4.61 -7.13
N ASP A 351 4.68 -3.64 -7.25
CA ASP A 351 4.36 -2.74 -6.15
C ASP A 351 3.73 -3.51 -4.99
N PHE A 352 4.00 -3.07 -3.79
CA PHE A 352 3.35 -3.58 -2.58
C PHE A 352 2.37 -2.55 -1.99
N ALA A 353 1.63 -2.97 -0.98
CA ALA A 353 0.89 -2.08 -0.10
C ALA A 353 1.46 -2.17 1.31
N PHE A 354 1.36 -1.08 2.09
CA PHE A 354 1.79 -1.10 3.49
C PHE A 354 0.89 -0.28 4.39
N ALA A 355 0.89 -0.64 5.66
CA ALA A 355 0.24 0.10 6.73
C ALA A 355 1.14 0.13 7.97
N VAL A 356 1.05 1.22 8.73
CA VAL A 356 1.78 1.41 9.99
C VAL A 356 0.79 1.76 11.08
N SER A 357 0.81 1.04 12.19
CA SER A 357 -0.14 1.21 13.28
C SER A 357 0.49 1.03 14.65
N ASP A 358 0.03 1.80 15.63
CA ASP A 358 0.33 1.60 17.05
C ASP A 358 -0.48 0.45 17.68
N PHE A 359 -1.45 -0.09 16.93
CA PHE A 359 -2.39 -1.11 17.39
C PHE A 359 -2.22 -2.39 16.57
N GLY A 360 -2.19 -3.52 17.25
CA GLY A 360 -2.27 -4.83 16.61
C GLY A 360 -3.69 -5.15 16.12
N VAL A 361 -3.81 -6.08 15.19
CA VAL A 361 -5.09 -6.55 14.64
C VAL A 361 -6.04 -6.98 15.74
N GLU A 362 -5.55 -7.74 16.73
CA GLU A 362 -6.33 -8.25 17.86
C GLU A 362 -6.86 -7.13 18.76
N SER A 363 -6.10 -6.03 18.92
CA SER A 363 -6.54 -4.85 19.67
C SER A 363 -7.69 -4.14 18.95
N LEU A 364 -7.56 -3.96 17.65
CA LEU A 364 -8.61 -3.35 16.81
C LEU A 364 -9.87 -4.21 16.77
N MET A 365 -9.74 -5.55 16.67
CA MET A 365 -10.88 -6.47 16.64
C MET A 365 -11.70 -6.50 17.93
N ARG A 366 -11.05 -6.29 19.09
CA ARG A 366 -11.72 -6.33 20.40
C ARG A 366 -12.38 -5.02 20.78
N ALA A 367 -11.91 -3.91 20.22
CA ALA A 367 -12.37 -2.58 20.56
C ALA A 367 -13.65 -2.23 19.81
N GLN A 368 -14.62 -1.64 20.49
CA GLN A 368 -15.81 -1.03 19.89
C GLN A 368 -15.65 0.49 19.72
N HIS A 369 -14.69 1.09 20.44
CA HIS A 369 -14.39 2.51 20.40
C HIS A 369 -12.88 2.73 20.42
N THR A 370 -12.43 3.82 19.83
CA THR A 370 -10.99 4.15 19.72
C THR A 370 -10.27 4.17 21.06
N PHE A 371 -10.92 4.62 22.14
CA PHE A 371 -10.32 4.67 23.49
C PHE A 371 -10.12 3.29 24.13
N GLU A 372 -10.69 2.23 23.57
CA GLU A 372 -10.52 0.85 24.01
C GLU A 372 -9.32 0.17 23.32
N CYS A 373 -8.82 0.77 22.24
CA CYS A 373 -7.64 0.27 21.57
C CYS A 373 -6.43 0.39 22.47
N MET A 374 -5.75 -0.72 22.69
CA MET A 374 -4.54 -0.75 23.52
C MET A 374 -3.32 -0.51 22.65
N GLU A 375 -2.69 0.65 22.82
CA GLU A 375 -1.40 0.94 22.21
C GLU A 375 -0.36 -0.06 22.73
N GLN A 376 0.40 -0.65 21.81
CA GLN A 376 1.46 -1.60 22.14
C GLN A 376 2.84 -0.91 22.13
N SER A 377 3.85 -1.54 22.77
CA SER A 377 5.22 -1.04 22.75
C SER A 377 5.81 -1.07 21.33
N ALA A 378 5.56 -2.14 20.60
CA ALA A 378 6.00 -2.30 19.22
C ALA A 378 5.15 -1.51 18.22
N LEU A 379 5.76 -1.11 17.14
CA LEU A 379 5.08 -0.57 15.97
C LEU A 379 4.72 -1.71 15.02
N HIS A 380 3.44 -1.81 14.69
CA HIS A 380 2.94 -2.80 13.73
C HIS A 380 3.12 -2.27 12.30
N VAL A 381 3.91 -2.96 11.51
CA VAL A 381 4.06 -2.70 10.08
C VAL A 381 3.54 -3.90 9.31
N HIS A 382 2.56 -3.67 8.46
CA HIS A 382 2.06 -4.65 7.48
C HIS A 382 2.61 -4.32 6.11
N VAL A 383 3.10 -5.33 5.41
CA VAL A 383 3.54 -5.25 4.02
C VAL A 383 2.79 -6.31 3.24
N ASP A 384 1.97 -5.89 2.29
CA ASP A 384 1.03 -6.76 1.61
C ASP A 384 1.35 -6.81 0.11
N GLY A 385 1.51 -8.03 -0.41
CA GLY A 385 1.45 -8.26 -1.85
C GLY A 385 0.01 -8.10 -2.37
N TYR A 386 -0.96 -8.56 -1.56
CA TYR A 386 -2.37 -8.51 -1.91
C TYR A 386 -3.23 -8.13 -0.71
N HIS A 387 -4.22 -7.29 -0.95
CA HIS A 387 -5.21 -6.89 0.04
C HIS A 387 -6.60 -6.84 -0.59
N MET A 388 -7.58 -7.48 0.05
CA MET A 388 -8.97 -7.51 -0.41
C MET A 388 -9.57 -6.11 -0.40
N GLY A 389 -10.50 -5.83 -1.29
CA GLY A 389 -11.27 -4.59 -1.33
C GLY A 389 -11.99 -4.29 -0.01
N VAL A 390 -12.29 -3.02 0.20
CA VAL A 390 -12.94 -2.50 1.42
C VAL A 390 -14.31 -1.89 1.15
N GLY A 391 -14.64 -1.68 -0.13
CA GLY A 391 -15.88 -1.07 -0.59
C GLY A 391 -16.94 -2.10 -1.00
N GLY A 392 -17.86 -1.63 -1.79
CA GLY A 392 -18.99 -2.38 -2.36
C GLY A 392 -20.13 -1.44 -2.71
N ASP A 393 -21.23 -1.98 -3.17
CA ASP A 393 -22.41 -1.19 -3.53
C ASP A 393 -23.15 -0.65 -2.29
N ASP A 394 -22.94 -1.26 -1.13
CA ASP A 394 -23.49 -0.83 0.15
C ASP A 394 -22.55 -1.22 1.31
N SER A 395 -22.89 -0.87 2.57
CA SER A 395 -22.14 -1.17 3.78
C SER A 395 -22.82 -2.21 4.68
N TRP A 396 -23.86 -2.90 4.22
CA TRP A 396 -24.62 -3.88 5.00
C TRP A 396 -24.72 -5.26 4.34
N THR A 397 -24.10 -5.44 3.16
CA THR A 397 -23.97 -6.75 2.51
C THR A 397 -22.50 -7.00 2.13
N PRO A 398 -22.07 -8.26 1.94
CA PRO A 398 -20.71 -8.58 1.50
C PRO A 398 -20.53 -8.28 0.00
N SER A 399 -20.66 -7.01 -0.37
CA SER A 399 -20.79 -6.54 -1.75
C SER A 399 -19.48 -6.10 -2.41
N VAL A 400 -18.32 -6.50 -1.84
CA VAL A 400 -17.03 -6.29 -2.49
C VAL A 400 -17.04 -6.90 -3.88
N ARG A 401 -16.64 -6.13 -4.90
CA ARG A 401 -16.64 -6.61 -6.29
C ARG A 401 -15.69 -7.77 -6.50
N PRO A 402 -16.03 -8.74 -7.36
CA PRO A 402 -15.26 -9.96 -7.57
C PRO A 402 -13.78 -9.73 -7.91
N GLU A 403 -13.47 -8.66 -8.65
CA GLU A 403 -12.11 -8.30 -9.04
C GLU A 403 -11.22 -7.85 -7.88
N TYR A 404 -11.81 -7.53 -6.73
CA TYR A 404 -11.11 -7.15 -5.51
C TYR A 404 -11.16 -8.21 -4.41
N LEU A 405 -11.69 -9.40 -4.70
CA LEU A 405 -11.64 -10.55 -3.81
C LEU A 405 -10.33 -11.33 -3.99
N LEU A 406 -9.75 -11.77 -2.89
CA LEU A 406 -8.57 -12.64 -2.93
C LEU A 406 -9.01 -14.12 -2.95
N ASN A 407 -9.40 -14.58 -4.12
CA ASN A 407 -9.91 -15.94 -4.35
C ASN A 407 -9.02 -16.78 -5.28
N ALA A 408 -7.79 -16.37 -5.54
CA ALA A 408 -6.84 -17.17 -6.30
C ALA A 408 -6.28 -18.32 -5.44
N GLU A 409 -5.96 -19.44 -6.08
CA GLU A 409 -5.34 -20.57 -5.41
C GLU A 409 -3.86 -20.32 -5.06
N THR A 410 -3.21 -19.41 -5.76
CA THR A 410 -1.78 -19.12 -5.56
C THR A 410 -1.51 -17.62 -5.71
N TYR A 411 -0.71 -17.09 -4.80
CA TYR A 411 -0.21 -15.71 -4.79
C TYR A 411 1.31 -15.71 -4.77
N ARG A 412 1.93 -14.80 -5.52
CA ARG A 412 3.39 -14.58 -5.53
C ARG A 412 3.67 -13.11 -5.40
N TRP A 413 4.56 -12.77 -4.49
CA TRP A 413 4.97 -11.39 -4.26
C TRP A 413 6.32 -11.34 -3.54
N GLY A 414 6.89 -10.15 -3.44
CA GLY A 414 8.14 -9.98 -2.72
C GLY A 414 8.48 -8.52 -2.47
N CYS A 415 9.41 -8.31 -1.57
CA CYS A 415 9.99 -7.01 -1.29
C CYS A 415 11.42 -7.18 -0.77
N ARG A 416 12.17 -6.09 -0.80
CA ARG A 416 13.48 -5.99 -0.19
C ARG A 416 13.39 -5.23 1.14
N LEU A 417 14.08 -5.74 2.15
CA LEU A 417 14.34 -5.01 3.38
C LEU A 417 15.81 -4.60 3.41
N SER A 418 16.08 -3.35 3.75
CA SER A 418 17.42 -2.79 3.88
C SER A 418 17.44 -1.64 4.89
N VAL A 419 18.62 -1.21 5.27
CA VAL A 419 18.78 -0.03 6.11
C VAL A 419 18.49 1.22 5.29
N ALA A 420 17.67 2.12 5.83
CA ALA A 420 17.44 3.41 5.22
C ALA A 420 18.73 4.24 5.25
N HIS A 421 19.22 4.64 4.10
CA HIS A 421 20.33 5.58 4.00
C HIS A 421 19.80 7.01 4.16
N ASP A 422 20.51 7.81 4.93
CA ASP A 422 20.15 9.22 5.14
C ASP A 422 20.61 10.06 3.92
N ASP A 423 19.96 9.85 2.77
CA ASP A 423 20.16 10.69 1.57
C ASP A 423 19.40 12.03 1.72
N ARG A 424 19.49 12.65 2.89
CA ARG A 424 19.10 14.04 3.09
C ARG A 424 20.32 14.95 2.95
N THR A 425 20.81 15.12 1.75
CA THR A 425 21.66 16.27 1.39
C THR A 425 21.22 16.84 0.06
#